data_99a7e340bdbd47e4e25ab048de116a80
#
_entry.id   99a7e340bdbd47e4e25ab048de116a80
#
_cell.length_a   1.000
_cell.length_b   1.000
_cell.length_c   1.000
_cell.angle_alpha   90.00
_cell.angle_beta   90.00
_cell.angle_gamma   90.00
#
_symmetry.space_group_name_H-M   'P 1'
#
loop_
_entity.id
_entity.type
_entity.pdbx_description
1 polymer ?
#
loop_
_entity_poly.entity_id
_entity_poly.type
_entity_poly.pdbx_seq_one_letter_code
_entity_poly.pdbx_strand_id
1 'polypeptide(L)'
;MPDFFGVYDNLKVMEYMEFYGSMYGLDRKETDALSEGLLELVNLSDKKEEFVDTLSRGMKQRLCVARALIHNPDLLVLDEPNSGLDPRARFEMKEVLKNLGSMGKTILISSHILSELSEMCTSIGIMEHGKLVTSGKVDDVMAASKGTQPIHVKVVYADREVGQTGKERLNILLKEQPFVEKVSFTEEEVLIGFKGDDYEAAKLLKYLLDNQVMVSRFYQEKENLESLFLEITGGEEDE
;
A
#
# COMPACT_ATOMS: atom_id res chain seq x y z
N MET A 1 -7.89 16.86 6.47
CA MET A 1 -8.87 15.92 7.05
C MET A 1 -8.10 15.08 8.06
N PRO A 2 -8.40 15.17 9.35
CA PRO A 2 -7.76 14.35 10.39
C PRO A 2 -8.28 12.90 10.35
N ASP A 3 -7.53 11.96 10.93
CA ASP A 3 -7.95 10.54 11.08
C ASP A 3 -9.27 10.42 11.85
N PHE A 4 -9.40 11.15 12.94
CA PHE A 4 -10.63 11.22 13.70
C PHE A 4 -11.38 12.53 13.42
N PHE A 5 -12.54 12.42 12.80
CA PHE A 5 -13.38 13.59 12.49
C PHE A 5 -14.70 13.50 13.25
N GLY A 6 -15.03 14.58 13.93
CA GLY A 6 -16.38 14.77 14.46
C GLY A 6 -17.37 14.97 13.32
N VAL A 7 -18.46 14.27 13.37
CA VAL A 7 -19.63 14.54 12.51
C VAL A 7 -20.74 15.10 13.37
N TYR A 8 -21.58 15.95 12.78
CA TYR A 8 -22.80 16.40 13.41
C TYR A 8 -23.89 15.35 13.16
N ASP A 9 -24.07 14.47 14.11
CA ASP A 9 -24.90 13.26 13.95
C ASP A 9 -26.38 13.56 13.62
N ASN A 10 -26.88 14.69 14.05
CA ASN A 10 -28.29 15.09 13.82
C ASN A 10 -28.54 15.84 12.50
N LEU A 11 -27.54 15.93 11.62
CA LEU A 11 -27.70 16.54 10.32
C LEU A 11 -27.89 15.48 9.24
N LYS A 12 -28.73 15.77 8.25
CA LYS A 12 -28.74 15.01 7.01
C LYS A 12 -27.47 15.31 6.20
N VAL A 13 -27.11 14.41 5.29
CA VAL A 13 -25.91 14.56 4.44
C VAL A 13 -25.90 15.90 3.72
N MET A 14 -27.02 16.31 3.10
CA MET A 14 -27.10 17.63 2.43
C MET A 14 -26.98 18.78 3.41
N GLU A 15 -27.63 18.73 4.56
CA GLU A 15 -27.55 19.78 5.61
C GLU A 15 -26.10 19.89 6.14
N TYR A 16 -25.40 18.76 6.26
CA TYR A 16 -23.99 18.73 6.62
C TYR A 16 -23.11 19.44 5.57
N MET A 17 -23.35 19.20 4.29
CA MET A 17 -22.64 19.89 3.22
C MET A 17 -23.00 21.39 3.18
N GLU A 18 -24.28 21.76 3.32
CA GLU A 18 -24.72 23.16 3.42
C GLU A 18 -24.06 23.90 4.58
N PHE A 19 -23.97 23.25 5.74
CA PHE A 19 -23.32 23.82 6.92
C PHE A 19 -21.87 24.18 6.62
N TYR A 20 -21.10 23.25 6.05
CA TYR A 20 -19.68 23.52 5.72
C TYR A 20 -19.53 24.49 4.55
N GLY A 21 -20.37 24.43 3.54
CA GLY A 21 -20.38 25.42 2.45
C GLY A 21 -20.55 26.85 2.97
N SER A 22 -21.49 27.04 3.90
CA SER A 22 -21.72 28.34 4.52
C SER A 22 -20.51 28.88 5.31
N MET A 23 -19.71 27.98 5.94
CA MET A 23 -18.50 28.37 6.63
C MET A 23 -17.41 28.91 5.69
N TYR A 24 -17.42 28.47 4.42
CA TYR A 24 -16.56 28.99 3.36
C TYR A 24 -17.17 30.17 2.60
N GLY A 25 -18.35 30.66 3.02
CA GLY A 25 -19.00 31.82 2.42
C GLY A 25 -19.78 31.54 1.14
N LEU A 26 -20.02 30.26 0.82
CA LEU A 26 -20.85 29.86 -0.32
C LEU A 26 -22.33 30.11 0.01
N ASP A 27 -23.10 30.58 -0.98
CA ASP A 27 -24.55 30.62 -0.82
C ASP A 27 -25.19 29.23 -0.95
N ARG A 28 -26.47 29.13 -0.57
CA ARG A 28 -27.17 27.85 -0.56
C ARG A 28 -27.26 27.22 -1.95
N LYS A 29 -27.51 28.00 -2.99
CA LYS A 29 -27.65 27.47 -4.35
C LYS A 29 -26.30 26.93 -4.89
N GLU A 30 -25.23 27.67 -4.62
CA GLU A 30 -23.88 27.25 -4.98
C GLU A 30 -23.51 25.97 -4.23
N THR A 31 -23.80 25.92 -2.93
CA THR A 31 -23.52 24.74 -2.10
C THR A 31 -24.32 23.54 -2.56
N ASP A 32 -25.59 23.65 -2.85
CA ASP A 32 -26.42 22.55 -3.33
C ASP A 32 -25.90 21.98 -4.64
N ALA A 33 -25.57 22.85 -5.60
CA ALA A 33 -25.07 22.45 -6.91
C ALA A 33 -23.71 21.74 -6.80
N LEU A 34 -22.80 22.27 -5.96
CA LEU A 34 -21.49 21.65 -5.71
C LEU A 34 -21.61 20.32 -4.96
N SER A 35 -22.49 20.28 -3.96
CA SER A 35 -22.70 19.08 -3.13
C SER A 35 -23.22 17.91 -3.95
N GLU A 36 -24.09 18.14 -4.94
CA GLU A 36 -24.56 17.07 -5.83
C GLU A 36 -23.41 16.38 -6.55
N GLY A 37 -22.52 17.14 -7.19
CA GLY A 37 -21.37 16.59 -7.89
C GLY A 37 -20.34 15.96 -6.94
N LEU A 38 -20.14 16.54 -5.76
CA LEU A 38 -19.22 15.97 -4.75
C LEU A 38 -19.74 14.67 -4.15
N LEU A 39 -21.04 14.58 -3.89
CA LEU A 39 -21.66 13.33 -3.40
C LEU A 39 -21.64 12.23 -4.46
N GLU A 40 -21.80 12.58 -5.74
CA GLU A 40 -21.61 11.63 -6.83
C GLU A 40 -20.17 11.12 -6.89
N LEU A 41 -19.19 12.02 -6.81
CA LEU A 41 -17.76 11.69 -6.81
C LEU A 41 -17.38 10.70 -5.71
N VAL A 42 -17.98 10.84 -4.53
CA VAL A 42 -17.69 9.97 -3.37
C VAL A 42 -18.70 8.81 -3.22
N ASN A 43 -19.53 8.54 -4.22
CA ASN A 43 -20.54 7.48 -4.24
C ASN A 43 -21.53 7.54 -3.04
N LEU A 44 -22.08 8.73 -2.79
CA LEU A 44 -23.06 8.98 -1.72
C LEU A 44 -24.32 9.71 -2.22
N SER A 45 -24.57 9.75 -3.54
CA SER A 45 -25.74 10.45 -4.11
C SER A 45 -27.08 9.92 -3.60
N ASP A 46 -27.17 8.62 -3.33
CA ASP A 46 -28.36 7.95 -2.78
C ASP A 46 -28.57 8.20 -1.29
N LYS A 47 -27.59 8.84 -0.60
CA LYS A 47 -27.59 9.10 0.84
C LYS A 47 -27.90 10.54 1.23
N LYS A 48 -28.25 11.39 0.28
CA LYS A 48 -28.48 12.84 0.49
C LYS A 48 -29.42 13.16 1.65
N GLU A 49 -30.50 12.40 1.77
CA GLU A 49 -31.55 12.58 2.77
C GLU A 49 -31.35 11.73 4.05
N GLU A 50 -30.34 10.91 4.11
CA GLU A 50 -30.04 10.13 5.30
C GLU A 50 -29.30 10.96 6.34
N PHE A 51 -29.48 10.62 7.61
CA PHE A 51 -28.73 11.25 8.69
C PHE A 51 -27.27 10.76 8.68
N VAL A 52 -26.34 11.68 8.99
CA VAL A 52 -24.90 11.36 8.98
C VAL A 52 -24.56 10.27 9.98
N ASP A 53 -25.25 10.17 11.12
CA ASP A 53 -25.01 9.13 12.12
C ASP A 53 -25.32 7.71 11.62
N THR A 54 -26.26 7.57 10.69
CA THR A 54 -26.65 6.27 10.13
C THR A 54 -25.66 5.72 9.10
N LEU A 55 -24.74 6.56 8.62
CA LEU A 55 -23.72 6.15 7.64
C LEU A 55 -22.69 5.22 8.26
N SER A 56 -22.23 4.23 7.47
CA SER A 56 -21.07 3.42 7.86
C SER A 56 -19.81 4.26 8.01
N ARG A 57 -18.80 3.74 8.71
CA ARG A 57 -17.50 4.43 8.87
C ARG A 57 -16.90 4.84 7.52
N GLY A 58 -16.87 3.94 6.53
CA GLY A 58 -16.36 4.25 5.19
C GLY A 58 -17.16 5.31 4.46
N MET A 59 -18.49 5.32 4.61
CA MET A 59 -19.33 6.38 4.06
C MET A 59 -19.06 7.74 4.73
N LYS A 60 -18.92 7.78 6.07
CA LYS A 60 -18.54 8.98 6.81
C LYS A 60 -17.19 9.51 6.35
N GLN A 61 -16.21 8.62 6.16
CA GLN A 61 -14.88 8.98 5.68
C GLN A 61 -14.95 9.63 4.29
N ARG A 62 -15.70 9.05 3.35
CA ARG A 62 -15.91 9.60 2.01
C ARG A 62 -16.70 10.92 2.04
N LEU A 63 -17.66 11.05 2.92
CA LEU A 63 -18.36 12.32 3.15
C LEU A 63 -17.41 13.42 3.63
N CYS A 64 -16.42 13.08 4.48
CA CYS A 64 -15.41 14.03 4.90
C CYS A 64 -14.47 14.47 3.78
N VAL A 65 -14.18 13.60 2.82
CA VAL A 65 -13.47 13.99 1.58
C VAL A 65 -14.33 14.97 0.78
N ALA A 66 -15.63 14.69 0.57
CA ALA A 66 -16.55 15.61 -0.11
C ALA A 66 -16.60 16.97 0.57
N ARG A 67 -16.70 16.99 1.91
CA ARG A 67 -16.63 18.22 2.70
C ARG A 67 -15.35 19.00 2.48
N ALA A 68 -14.20 18.30 2.46
CA ALA A 68 -12.90 18.93 2.24
C ALA A 68 -12.77 19.54 0.85
N LEU A 69 -13.59 19.12 -0.10
CA LEU A 69 -13.62 19.60 -1.49
C LEU A 69 -14.60 20.75 -1.73
N ILE A 70 -15.50 21.06 -0.77
CA ILE A 70 -16.61 22.00 -0.98
C ILE A 70 -16.14 23.38 -1.46
N HIS A 71 -14.97 23.84 -1.01
CA HIS A 71 -14.38 25.12 -1.40
C HIS A 71 -13.34 24.99 -2.53
N ASN A 72 -13.35 23.84 -3.24
CA ASN A 72 -12.51 23.56 -4.41
C ASN A 72 -10.99 23.76 -4.20
N PRO A 73 -10.35 23.23 -3.15
CA PRO A 73 -8.92 23.43 -2.89
C PRO A 73 -8.05 22.77 -3.95
N ASP A 74 -6.85 23.33 -4.20
CA ASP A 74 -5.83 22.73 -5.06
C ASP A 74 -5.06 21.61 -4.35
N LEU A 75 -4.93 21.72 -3.02
CA LEU A 75 -4.23 20.76 -2.16
C LEU A 75 -5.17 20.18 -1.11
N LEU A 76 -5.23 18.85 -1.07
CA LEU A 76 -5.88 18.09 0.01
C LEU A 76 -4.81 17.47 0.90
N VAL A 77 -4.98 17.63 2.22
CA VAL A 77 -4.16 16.96 3.24
C VAL A 77 -5.06 15.98 4.00
N LEU A 78 -4.77 14.69 3.87
CA LEU A 78 -5.57 13.61 4.42
C LEU A 78 -4.70 12.79 5.37
N ASP A 79 -5.11 12.74 6.63
CA ASP A 79 -4.44 11.98 7.67
C ASP A 79 -5.17 10.64 7.84
N GLU A 80 -4.46 9.55 7.55
CA GLU A 80 -4.94 8.16 7.63
C GLU A 80 -6.34 7.93 7.02
N PRO A 81 -6.62 8.32 5.76
CA PRO A 81 -7.97 8.29 5.21
C PRO A 81 -8.56 6.87 5.10
N ASN A 82 -7.74 5.83 5.14
CA ASN A 82 -8.15 4.43 5.07
C ASN A 82 -8.18 3.71 6.43
N SER A 83 -7.84 4.42 7.52
CA SER A 83 -7.75 3.82 8.87
C SER A 83 -9.08 3.23 9.32
N GLY A 84 -9.03 1.95 9.75
CA GLY A 84 -10.19 1.23 10.29
C GLY A 84 -11.31 0.97 9.30
N LEU A 85 -11.05 1.07 8.00
CA LEU A 85 -11.99 0.69 6.94
C LEU A 85 -11.90 -0.81 6.64
N ASP A 86 -13.04 -1.39 6.27
CA ASP A 86 -13.07 -2.72 5.67
C ASP A 86 -12.48 -2.72 4.25
N PRO A 87 -12.13 -3.89 3.67
CA PRO A 87 -11.48 -3.95 2.36
C PRO A 87 -12.28 -3.30 1.22
N ARG A 88 -13.61 -3.36 1.28
CA ARG A 88 -14.47 -2.74 0.26
C ARG A 88 -14.45 -1.21 0.36
N ALA A 89 -14.60 -0.70 1.58
CA ALA A 89 -14.55 0.76 1.81
C ALA A 89 -13.17 1.35 1.46
N ARG A 90 -12.07 0.62 1.71
CA ARG A 90 -10.72 1.01 1.27
C ARG A 90 -10.61 1.09 -0.24
N PHE A 91 -11.13 0.09 -0.94
CA PHE A 91 -11.15 0.11 -2.40
C PHE A 91 -11.93 1.32 -2.94
N GLU A 92 -13.13 1.58 -2.40
CA GLU A 92 -13.95 2.72 -2.78
C GLU A 92 -13.26 4.06 -2.51
N MET A 93 -12.57 4.21 -1.36
CA MET A 93 -11.79 5.41 -1.05
C MET A 93 -10.61 5.59 -2.00
N LYS A 94 -9.87 4.51 -2.30
CA LYS A 94 -8.76 4.53 -3.25
C LYS A 94 -9.20 5.03 -4.63
N GLU A 95 -10.35 4.57 -5.14
CA GLU A 95 -10.89 5.01 -6.42
C GLU A 95 -11.27 6.51 -6.38
N VAL A 96 -11.87 6.98 -5.29
CA VAL A 96 -12.17 8.41 -5.09
C VAL A 96 -10.88 9.25 -5.16
N LEU A 97 -9.82 8.84 -4.44
CA LEU A 97 -8.56 9.58 -4.41
C LEU A 97 -7.84 9.57 -5.76
N LYS A 98 -7.86 8.44 -6.48
CA LYS A 98 -7.31 8.35 -7.84
C LYS A 98 -8.04 9.27 -8.81
N ASN A 99 -9.37 9.30 -8.74
CA ASN A 99 -10.19 10.19 -9.57
C ASN A 99 -9.86 11.66 -9.31
N LEU A 100 -9.71 12.06 -8.05
CA LEU A 100 -9.30 13.41 -7.68
C LEU A 100 -7.90 13.76 -8.20
N GLY A 101 -6.95 12.85 -8.14
CA GLY A 101 -5.63 13.01 -8.73
C GLY A 101 -5.70 13.21 -10.24
N SER A 102 -6.53 12.43 -10.94
CA SER A 102 -6.74 12.56 -12.40
C SER A 102 -7.41 13.89 -12.80
N MET A 103 -8.18 14.50 -11.90
CA MET A 103 -8.78 15.83 -12.06
C MET A 103 -7.79 16.96 -11.78
N GLY A 104 -6.50 16.65 -11.51
CA GLY A 104 -5.45 17.63 -11.27
C GLY A 104 -5.31 18.11 -9.83
N LYS A 105 -5.98 17.48 -8.87
CA LYS A 105 -5.80 17.81 -7.44
C LYS A 105 -4.49 17.25 -6.91
N THR A 106 -3.80 18.05 -6.11
CA THR A 106 -2.65 17.57 -5.33
C THR A 106 -3.15 16.99 -4.01
N ILE A 107 -2.74 15.76 -3.71
CA ILE A 107 -3.19 15.06 -2.50
C ILE A 107 -1.97 14.61 -1.70
N LEU A 108 -1.90 15.06 -0.46
CA LEU A 108 -0.92 14.61 0.53
C LEU A 108 -1.63 13.67 1.51
N ILE A 109 -1.14 12.44 1.60
CA ILE A 109 -1.75 11.38 2.43
C ILE A 109 -0.71 10.89 3.43
N SER A 110 -1.07 10.79 4.71
CA SER A 110 -0.35 9.95 5.67
C SER A 110 -0.97 8.55 5.71
N SER A 111 -0.18 7.52 5.83
CA SER A 111 -0.65 6.14 6.08
C SER A 111 0.46 5.29 6.67
N HIS A 112 0.08 4.34 7.52
CA HIS A 112 0.92 3.26 8.00
C HIS A 112 0.76 1.97 7.15
N ILE A 113 -0.13 1.97 6.16
CA ILE A 113 -0.36 0.82 5.26
C ILE A 113 0.44 1.05 3.98
N LEU A 114 1.67 0.58 3.98
CA LEU A 114 2.66 0.86 2.93
C LEU A 114 2.26 0.28 1.57
N SER A 115 1.63 -0.89 1.55
CA SER A 115 1.12 -1.51 0.31
C SER A 115 0.08 -0.64 -0.40
N GLU A 116 -0.78 0.06 0.35
CA GLU A 116 -1.76 0.99 -0.24
C GLU A 116 -1.09 2.21 -0.87
N LEU A 117 -0.04 2.75 -0.22
CA LEU A 117 0.70 3.90 -0.75
C LEU A 117 1.37 3.58 -2.08
N SER A 118 1.99 2.40 -2.20
CA SER A 118 2.63 1.96 -3.45
C SER A 118 1.66 1.87 -4.63
N GLU A 119 0.38 1.59 -4.36
CA GLU A 119 -0.63 1.41 -5.39
C GLU A 119 -1.34 2.70 -5.82
N MET A 120 -1.34 3.75 -5.00
CA MET A 120 -2.11 4.97 -5.27
C MET A 120 -1.29 6.25 -5.32
N CYS A 121 -0.08 6.28 -4.75
CA CYS A 121 0.75 7.46 -4.72
C CYS A 121 1.73 7.48 -5.90
N THR A 122 2.01 8.67 -6.42
CA THR A 122 3.06 8.89 -7.44
C THR A 122 4.43 9.11 -6.80
N SER A 123 4.44 9.65 -5.58
CA SER A 123 5.65 9.91 -4.79
C SER A 123 5.38 9.60 -3.34
N ILE A 124 6.41 9.20 -2.62
CA ILE A 124 6.37 8.88 -1.19
C ILE A 124 7.46 9.63 -0.45
N GLY A 125 7.24 9.80 0.85
CA GLY A 125 8.25 10.24 1.80
C GLY A 125 8.20 9.36 3.05
N ILE A 126 9.33 8.83 3.46
CA ILE A 126 9.45 8.04 4.70
C ILE A 126 9.96 8.96 5.79
N MET A 127 9.20 9.02 6.89
CA MET A 127 9.54 9.82 8.07
C MET A 127 9.84 8.92 9.26
N GLU A 128 10.91 9.24 9.98
CA GLU A 128 11.29 8.58 11.21
C GLU A 128 11.75 9.62 12.24
N HIS A 129 11.31 9.47 13.49
CA HIS A 129 11.65 10.42 14.57
C HIS A 129 11.48 11.91 14.21
N GLY A 130 10.45 12.23 13.39
CA GLY A 130 10.17 13.59 12.94
C GLY A 130 11.09 14.11 11.82
N LYS A 131 11.95 13.26 11.24
CA LYS A 131 12.83 13.60 10.12
C LYS A 131 12.38 12.88 8.86
N LEU A 132 12.49 13.56 7.72
CA LEU A 132 12.30 12.93 6.42
C LEU A 132 13.59 12.16 6.05
N VAL A 133 13.50 10.82 6.06
CA VAL A 133 14.64 9.93 5.79
C VAL A 133 14.89 9.80 4.29
N THR A 134 13.83 9.59 3.54
CA THR A 134 13.88 9.52 2.06
C THR A 134 12.59 10.04 1.45
N SER A 135 12.68 10.52 0.21
CA SER A 135 11.50 10.92 -0.57
C SER A 135 11.79 10.85 -2.05
N GLY A 136 10.78 10.55 -2.85
CA GLY A 136 10.91 10.49 -4.31
C GLY A 136 9.70 9.84 -4.96
N LYS A 137 9.78 9.60 -6.26
CA LYS A 137 8.79 8.77 -6.94
C LYS A 137 8.84 7.35 -6.37
N VAL A 138 7.69 6.69 -6.30
CA VAL A 138 7.60 5.32 -5.77
C VAL A 138 8.61 4.40 -6.44
N ASP A 139 8.65 4.41 -7.79
CA ASP A 139 9.57 3.56 -8.57
C ASP A 139 11.04 3.86 -8.28
N ASP A 140 11.41 5.15 -8.13
CA ASP A 140 12.79 5.56 -7.87
C ASP A 140 13.23 5.16 -6.45
N VAL A 141 12.34 5.31 -5.46
CA VAL A 141 12.59 4.93 -4.08
C VAL A 141 12.70 3.41 -3.95
N MET A 142 11.84 2.67 -4.64
CA MET A 142 11.90 1.20 -4.72
C MET A 142 13.19 0.71 -5.40
N ALA A 143 13.60 1.36 -6.50
CA ALA A 143 14.83 0.99 -7.21
C ALA A 143 16.12 1.36 -6.45
N ALA A 144 16.05 2.31 -5.53
CA ALA A 144 17.19 2.69 -4.69
C ALA A 144 17.47 1.69 -3.56
N SER A 145 16.48 0.90 -3.16
CA SER A 145 16.66 -0.23 -2.28
C SER A 145 17.52 -1.27 -3.00
N LYS A 146 18.78 -1.40 -2.57
CA LYS A 146 19.75 -2.36 -3.13
C LYS A 146 19.68 -3.71 -2.42
N GLY A 147 18.57 -4.02 -1.80
CA GLY A 147 18.35 -5.29 -1.13
C GLY A 147 18.51 -6.46 -2.10
N THR A 148 19.08 -7.56 -1.64
CA THR A 148 19.04 -8.83 -2.34
C THR A 148 17.58 -9.27 -2.41
N GLN A 149 17.01 -9.30 -3.61
CA GLN A 149 15.64 -9.79 -3.79
C GLN A 149 15.60 -11.30 -3.49
N PRO A 150 14.99 -11.74 -2.40
CA PRO A 150 15.00 -13.15 -2.07
C PRO A 150 14.18 -13.95 -3.08
N ILE A 151 14.78 -15.05 -3.55
CA ILE A 151 14.04 -16.07 -4.29
C ILE A 151 13.53 -17.09 -3.28
N HIS A 152 12.22 -17.30 -3.29
CA HIS A 152 11.56 -18.33 -2.52
C HIS A 152 11.46 -19.61 -3.32
N VAL A 153 11.97 -20.69 -2.77
CA VAL A 153 11.97 -22.01 -3.41
C VAL A 153 11.32 -23.03 -2.47
N LYS A 154 10.19 -23.59 -2.87
CA LYS A 154 9.58 -24.72 -2.17
C LYS A 154 10.00 -26.02 -2.86
N VAL A 155 10.78 -26.80 -2.16
CA VAL A 155 11.30 -28.09 -2.63
C VAL A 155 10.41 -29.21 -2.14
N VAL A 156 10.08 -30.15 -3.04
CA VAL A 156 9.39 -31.39 -2.71
C VAL A 156 10.43 -32.48 -2.58
N TYR A 157 10.66 -32.95 -1.36
CA TYR A 157 11.55 -34.08 -1.13
C TYR A 157 10.79 -35.39 -1.40
N ALA A 158 11.37 -36.30 -2.19
CA ALA A 158 10.88 -37.66 -2.27
C ALA A 158 11.08 -38.37 -0.89
N ASP A 159 10.16 -39.24 -0.49
CA ASP A 159 10.07 -39.86 0.84
C ASP A 159 11.38 -40.49 1.40
N ARG A 160 12.41 -40.65 0.60
CA ARG A 160 13.69 -41.23 0.99
C ARG A 160 14.79 -40.19 1.28
N GLU A 161 14.59 -38.92 0.97
CA GLU A 161 15.58 -37.83 1.16
C GLU A 161 15.13 -36.77 2.17
N VAL A 162 14.05 -37.03 2.91
CA VAL A 162 13.56 -36.12 3.96
C VAL A 162 14.55 -36.16 5.12
N GLY A 163 15.39 -35.11 5.23
CA GLY A 163 16.32 -34.99 6.34
C GLY A 163 17.44 -34.01 6.05
N GLN A 164 18.36 -33.96 6.97
CA GLN A 164 19.56 -33.09 6.97
C GLN A 164 20.36 -33.22 5.66
N THR A 165 20.46 -34.44 5.10
CA THR A 165 21.19 -34.73 3.85
C THR A 165 20.61 -34.04 2.60
N GLY A 166 19.28 -33.91 2.47
CA GLY A 166 18.67 -33.22 1.34
C GLY A 166 18.89 -31.70 1.40
N LYS A 167 18.81 -31.10 2.60
CA LYS A 167 19.09 -29.69 2.82
C LYS A 167 20.56 -29.35 2.60
N GLU A 168 21.48 -30.23 3.05
CA GLU A 168 22.94 -30.07 2.85
C GLU A 168 23.33 -30.12 1.36
N ARG A 169 22.79 -31.08 0.61
CA ARG A 169 22.98 -31.17 -0.85
C ARG A 169 22.48 -29.92 -1.56
N LEU A 170 21.27 -29.47 -1.23
CA LEU A 170 20.69 -28.28 -1.82
C LEU A 170 21.51 -27.02 -1.50
N ASN A 171 21.99 -26.89 -0.26
CA ASN A 171 22.85 -25.79 0.15
C ASN A 171 24.17 -25.75 -0.64
N ILE A 172 24.78 -26.92 -0.90
CA ILE A 172 26.00 -27.01 -1.73
C ILE A 172 25.71 -26.54 -3.16
N LEU A 173 24.64 -27.08 -3.79
CA LEU A 173 24.25 -26.70 -5.16
C LEU A 173 23.97 -25.20 -5.29
N LEU A 174 23.31 -24.60 -4.32
CA LEU A 174 22.98 -23.18 -4.34
C LEU A 174 24.20 -22.29 -4.12
N LYS A 175 25.10 -22.64 -3.22
CA LYS A 175 26.32 -21.86 -2.94
C LYS A 175 27.33 -21.84 -4.09
N GLU A 176 27.24 -22.78 -5.01
CA GLU A 176 28.09 -22.80 -6.22
C GLU A 176 27.61 -21.80 -7.29
N GLN A 177 26.43 -21.21 -7.12
CA GLN A 177 25.86 -20.30 -8.12
C GLN A 177 26.36 -18.87 -7.94
N PRO A 178 26.81 -18.19 -9.01
CA PRO A 178 27.51 -16.90 -8.92
C PRO A 178 26.67 -15.74 -8.37
N PHE A 179 25.32 -15.84 -8.49
CA PHE A 179 24.41 -14.80 -8.06
C PHE A 179 23.72 -15.08 -6.72
N VAL A 180 24.09 -16.18 -6.05
CA VAL A 180 23.57 -16.57 -4.74
C VAL A 180 24.50 -16.07 -3.65
N GLU A 181 24.00 -15.18 -2.78
CA GLU A 181 24.77 -14.62 -1.66
C GLU A 181 24.52 -15.34 -0.35
N LYS A 182 23.25 -15.65 -0.09
CA LYS A 182 22.82 -16.25 1.17
C LYS A 182 21.75 -17.30 0.92
N VAL A 183 21.80 -18.38 1.65
CA VAL A 183 20.79 -19.44 1.64
C VAL A 183 20.30 -19.64 3.07
N SER A 184 19.01 -19.51 3.28
CA SER A 184 18.34 -19.74 4.56
C SER A 184 17.24 -20.76 4.39
N PHE A 185 17.10 -21.68 5.33
CA PHE A 185 16.08 -22.72 5.31
C PHE A 185 15.03 -22.42 6.38
N THR A 186 13.79 -22.30 5.98
CA THR A 186 12.64 -22.27 6.87
C THR A 186 12.02 -23.68 6.99
N GLU A 187 10.92 -23.83 7.71
CA GLU A 187 10.21 -25.09 7.79
C GLU A 187 9.56 -25.50 6.45
N GLU A 188 9.13 -24.53 5.64
CA GLU A 188 8.39 -24.76 4.41
C GLU A 188 9.15 -24.47 3.12
N GLU A 189 10.09 -23.53 3.14
CA GLU A 189 10.74 -22.99 1.94
C GLU A 189 12.23 -22.73 2.17
N VAL A 190 12.94 -22.59 1.07
CA VAL A 190 14.32 -22.12 1.03
C VAL A 190 14.33 -20.67 0.52
N LEU A 191 14.94 -19.80 1.29
CA LEU A 191 15.12 -18.39 0.92
C LEU A 191 16.54 -18.21 0.38
N ILE A 192 16.63 -17.70 -0.84
CA ILE A 192 17.89 -17.50 -1.54
C ILE A 192 18.08 -15.99 -1.74
N GLY A 193 19.05 -15.40 -1.05
CA GLY A 193 19.51 -14.05 -1.34
C GLY A 193 20.16 -14.02 -2.73
N PHE A 194 19.53 -13.34 -3.69
CA PHE A 194 19.88 -13.40 -5.10
C PHE A 194 20.13 -12.00 -5.68
N LYS A 195 21.23 -11.85 -6.41
CA LYS A 195 21.64 -10.58 -7.06
C LYS A 195 21.57 -10.61 -8.59
N GLY A 196 20.93 -11.59 -9.15
CA GLY A 196 20.75 -11.69 -10.61
C GLY A 196 19.44 -11.07 -11.10
N ASP A 197 19.34 -10.93 -12.41
CA ASP A 197 18.11 -10.55 -13.09
C ASP A 197 17.16 -11.76 -13.31
N ASP A 198 16.01 -11.51 -13.93
CA ASP A 198 14.99 -12.55 -14.23
C ASP A 198 15.54 -13.69 -15.10
N TYR A 199 16.51 -13.38 -15.99
CA TYR A 199 17.11 -14.38 -16.88
C TYR A 199 18.04 -15.31 -16.07
N GLU A 200 18.79 -14.77 -15.14
CA GLU A 200 19.66 -15.53 -14.25
C GLU A 200 18.86 -16.32 -13.21
N ALA A 201 17.73 -15.76 -12.73
CA ALA A 201 16.80 -16.51 -11.90
C ALA A 201 16.20 -17.72 -12.64
N ALA A 202 15.85 -17.55 -13.92
CA ALA A 202 15.36 -18.65 -14.75
C ALA A 202 16.47 -19.73 -14.98
N LYS A 203 17.74 -19.32 -15.12
CA LYS A 203 18.87 -20.27 -15.18
C LYS A 203 19.05 -21.02 -13.86
N LEU A 204 18.90 -20.35 -12.73
CA LEU A 204 18.97 -21.00 -11.42
C LEU A 204 17.88 -22.06 -11.28
N LEU A 205 16.64 -21.75 -11.65
CA LEU A 205 15.56 -22.73 -11.65
C LEU A 205 15.87 -23.93 -12.54
N LYS A 206 16.34 -23.68 -13.76
CA LYS A 206 16.76 -24.75 -14.67
C LYS A 206 17.86 -25.61 -14.07
N TYR A 207 18.89 -25.00 -13.48
CA TYR A 207 19.98 -25.70 -12.83
C TYR A 207 19.49 -26.62 -11.69
N LEU A 208 18.54 -26.16 -10.87
CA LEU A 208 17.94 -26.97 -9.81
C LEU A 208 17.23 -28.21 -10.39
N LEU A 209 16.42 -28.01 -11.45
CA LEU A 209 15.72 -29.10 -12.12
C LEU A 209 16.65 -30.10 -12.78
N ASP A 210 17.70 -29.63 -13.45
CA ASP A 210 18.73 -30.48 -14.07
C ASP A 210 19.50 -31.32 -13.04
N ASN A 211 19.63 -30.83 -11.82
CA ASN A 211 20.18 -31.54 -10.66
C ASN A 211 19.15 -32.36 -9.86
N GLN A 212 17.99 -32.64 -10.47
CA GLN A 212 16.93 -33.48 -9.90
C GLN A 212 16.29 -32.92 -8.61
N VAL A 213 16.37 -31.60 -8.40
CA VAL A 213 15.65 -30.94 -7.32
C VAL A 213 14.20 -30.72 -7.77
N MET A 214 13.26 -31.34 -7.09
CA MET A 214 11.83 -31.17 -7.38
C MET A 214 11.33 -29.89 -6.78
N VAL A 215 11.08 -28.89 -7.62
CA VAL A 215 10.61 -27.54 -7.22
C VAL A 215 9.12 -27.42 -7.46
N SER A 216 8.34 -27.14 -6.41
CA SER A 216 6.88 -26.91 -6.50
C SER A 216 6.51 -25.42 -6.57
N ARG A 217 7.35 -24.54 -6.04
CA ARG A 217 7.25 -23.10 -6.16
C ARG A 217 8.63 -22.50 -6.35
N PHE A 218 8.70 -21.51 -7.21
CA PHE A 218 9.87 -20.67 -7.42
C PHE A 218 9.38 -19.29 -7.79
N TYR A 219 9.59 -18.32 -6.92
CA TYR A 219 9.24 -16.94 -7.19
C TYR A 219 10.24 -16.00 -6.52
N GLN A 220 10.48 -14.90 -7.15
CA GLN A 220 11.26 -13.81 -6.60
C GLN A 220 10.30 -12.86 -5.90
N GLU A 221 10.56 -12.60 -4.63
CA GLU A 221 9.77 -11.61 -3.90
C GLU A 221 10.10 -10.24 -4.49
N LYS A 222 9.08 -9.56 -5.00
CA LYS A 222 9.26 -8.16 -5.40
C LYS A 222 9.44 -7.34 -4.16
N GLU A 223 10.46 -6.49 -4.18
CA GLU A 223 10.60 -5.47 -3.14
C GLU A 223 9.27 -4.75 -2.97
N ASN A 224 8.85 -4.64 -1.73
CA ASN A 224 7.68 -3.88 -1.35
C ASN A 224 8.11 -2.74 -0.41
N LEU A 225 7.26 -1.74 -0.27
CA LEU A 225 7.55 -0.61 0.61
C LEU A 225 7.74 -1.02 2.08
N GLU A 226 7.19 -2.16 2.47
CA GLU A 226 7.32 -2.67 3.85
C GLU A 226 8.74 -3.18 4.12
N SER A 227 9.32 -3.97 3.20
CA SER A 227 10.70 -4.43 3.32
C SER A 227 11.68 -3.25 3.26
N LEU A 228 11.46 -2.30 2.37
CA LEU A 228 12.25 -1.08 2.29
C LEU A 228 12.16 -0.23 3.57
N PHE A 229 10.97 -0.07 4.12
CA PHE A 229 10.76 0.66 5.37
C PHE A 229 11.54 0.02 6.52
N LEU A 230 11.46 -1.30 6.67
CA LEU A 230 12.20 -2.04 7.70
C LEU A 230 13.72 -1.95 7.50
N GLU A 231 14.20 -1.95 6.25
CA GLU A 231 15.63 -1.77 5.96
C GLU A 231 16.12 -0.38 6.37
N ILE A 232 15.35 0.66 6.07
CA ILE A 232 15.71 2.05 6.37
C ILE A 232 15.60 2.35 7.86
N THR A 233 14.59 1.81 8.55
CA THR A 233 14.30 2.11 9.97
C THR A 233 14.88 1.08 10.94
N GLY A 234 15.18 -0.13 10.51
CA GLY A 234 15.72 -1.21 11.34
C GLY A 234 17.25 -1.20 11.51
N GLY A 235 17.96 -0.23 10.95
CA GLY A 235 19.41 -0.14 11.01
C GLY A 235 20.00 0.53 12.26
N GLU A 236 19.20 1.01 13.21
CA GLU A 236 19.67 1.76 14.40
C GLU A 236 19.37 1.07 15.75
N GLU A 237 19.08 -0.23 15.80
CA GLU A 237 18.88 -0.93 17.09
C GLU A 237 20.16 -1.54 17.71
N ASP A 238 21.36 -1.17 17.30
CA ASP A 238 22.61 -1.60 17.95
C ASP A 238 23.57 -0.42 18.18
N GLU A 239 23.24 0.47 19.14
CA GLU A 239 24.24 1.21 19.93
C GLU A 239 23.69 1.59 21.34
#